data_059b5111a823fcdde7a3edb682a3b9e7
#
_entry.id   059b5111a823fcdde7a3edb682a3b9e7
#
_cell.length_a   1.000
_cell.length_b   1.000
_cell.length_c   1.000
_cell.angle_alpha   90.00
_cell.angle_beta   90.00
_cell.angle_gamma   90.00
#
_symmetry.space_group_name_H-M   'P 1'
#
loop_
_entity.id
_entity.type
_entity.pdbx_description
1 polymer ?
#
loop_
_entity_poly.entity_id
_entity_poly.type
_entity_poly.pdbx_seq_one_letter_code
_entity_poly.pdbx_strand_id
1 'polypeptide(L)'
;MPDFKDKVVLITGATAGIGAATAEAFAAAGARLVLTGRTTVAGEELAARLRARGARAKFVTGDVSKEEHVRSWIVAALGEFGQLDVAVNNAGVEGALGPLTEQTVDNFEHVFAINVRGLMLALKHEIPAIAKQGGAIVNLSSMVGDIGMAGASVYVASKHAVNGLTRAAALETARMGVRVNAIAPGGVVTPMFQRFTAGNKEMQAGFANAHPVGRLASPEDIARTILFMASDDASFMTGSVVAVDGGYTAQ
;
A
#
# COMPACT_ATOMS: atom_id res chain seq x y z
N MET A 1 20.93 -0.42 -0.70
CA MET A 1 19.50 -0.09 -0.89
C MET A 1 19.40 0.74 -2.15
N PRO A 2 18.29 0.63 -2.92
CA PRO A 2 18.07 1.52 -4.06
C PRO A 2 18.16 2.99 -3.64
N ASP A 3 18.68 3.83 -4.52
CA ASP A 3 18.78 5.27 -4.30
C ASP A 3 17.51 5.98 -4.81
N PHE A 4 16.87 6.74 -3.93
CA PHE A 4 15.69 7.56 -4.26
C PHE A 4 15.96 9.04 -4.07
N LYS A 5 17.25 9.43 -4.06
CA LYS A 5 17.63 10.84 -3.95
C LYS A 5 16.88 11.67 -5.00
N ASP A 6 16.25 12.74 -4.53
CA ASP A 6 15.46 13.66 -5.33
C ASP A 6 14.15 13.09 -5.95
N LYS A 7 13.84 11.82 -5.76
CA LYS A 7 12.56 11.24 -6.18
C LYS A 7 11.44 11.66 -5.23
N VAL A 8 10.27 11.93 -5.78
CA VAL A 8 9.06 12.28 -5.02
C VAL A 8 8.17 11.06 -4.91
N VAL A 9 7.87 10.67 -3.67
CA VAL A 9 7.09 9.47 -3.34
C VAL A 9 5.82 9.85 -2.58
N LEU A 10 4.67 9.47 -3.12
CA LEU A 10 3.37 9.55 -2.46
C LEU A 10 3.06 8.22 -1.77
N ILE A 11 2.67 8.25 -0.48
CA ILE A 11 2.31 7.04 0.27
C ILE A 11 0.95 7.23 0.93
N THR A 12 -0.02 6.39 0.57
CA THR A 12 -1.35 6.40 1.20
C THR A 12 -1.38 5.49 2.43
N GLY A 13 -2.14 5.89 3.47
CA GLY A 13 -2.18 5.14 4.72
C GLY A 13 -0.82 5.10 5.46
N ALA A 14 -0.06 6.20 5.37
CA ALA A 14 1.32 6.29 5.85
C ALA A 14 1.47 6.31 7.38
N THR A 15 0.38 6.47 8.15
CA THR A 15 0.45 6.76 9.59
C THR A 15 0.76 5.57 10.49
N ALA A 16 0.69 4.33 9.98
CA ALA A 16 0.93 3.12 10.78
C ALA A 16 1.38 1.92 9.92
N GLY A 17 1.88 0.88 10.57
CA GLY A 17 2.19 -0.42 9.97
C GLY A 17 3.11 -0.33 8.75
N ILE A 18 2.73 -1.01 7.68
CA ILE A 18 3.52 -1.06 6.43
C ILE A 18 3.75 0.34 5.86
N GLY A 19 2.73 1.21 5.86
CA GLY A 19 2.84 2.56 5.32
C GLY A 19 3.87 3.42 6.05
N ALA A 20 3.92 3.34 7.39
CA ALA A 20 4.90 4.07 8.19
C ALA A 20 6.33 3.54 7.97
N ALA A 21 6.50 2.21 7.97
CA ALA A 21 7.79 1.59 7.68
C ALA A 21 8.28 1.93 6.25
N THR A 22 7.36 1.97 5.28
CA THR A 22 7.65 2.37 3.90
C THR A 22 8.11 3.83 3.84
N ALA A 23 7.42 4.73 4.57
CA ALA A 23 7.82 6.14 4.63
C ALA A 23 9.22 6.31 5.23
N GLU A 24 9.53 5.59 6.30
CA GLU A 24 10.86 5.61 6.92
C GLU A 24 11.95 5.06 5.97
N ALA A 25 11.65 3.98 5.26
CA ALA A 25 12.58 3.37 4.32
C ALA A 25 12.87 4.28 3.10
N PHE A 26 11.86 4.92 2.51
CA PHE A 26 12.06 5.90 1.44
C PHE A 26 12.78 7.16 1.93
N ALA A 27 12.48 7.65 3.13
CA ALA A 27 13.20 8.77 3.73
C ALA A 27 14.70 8.45 3.87
N ALA A 28 15.03 7.27 4.39
CA ALA A 28 16.42 6.80 4.51
C ALA A 28 17.14 6.63 3.16
N ALA A 29 16.37 6.37 2.09
CA ALA A 29 16.86 6.30 0.71
C ALA A 29 16.93 7.67 0.00
N GLY A 30 16.68 8.78 0.71
CA GLY A 30 16.81 10.15 0.19
C GLY A 30 15.59 10.71 -0.54
N ALA A 31 14.45 10.04 -0.50
CA ALA A 31 13.22 10.49 -1.16
C ALA A 31 12.60 11.74 -0.50
N ARG A 32 11.87 12.51 -1.31
CA ARG A 32 10.93 13.55 -0.87
C ARG A 32 9.55 12.92 -0.75
N LEU A 33 8.86 13.16 0.37
CA LEU A 33 7.67 12.38 0.72
C LEU A 33 6.42 13.22 0.80
N VAL A 34 5.35 12.76 0.15
CA VAL A 34 3.98 13.16 0.44
C VAL A 34 3.30 12.00 1.15
N LEU A 35 2.99 12.19 2.41
CA LEU A 35 2.38 11.20 3.28
C LEU A 35 0.91 11.51 3.46
N THR A 36 0.05 10.50 3.37
CA THR A 36 -1.38 10.74 3.54
C THR A 36 -2.04 9.75 4.50
N GLY A 37 -3.12 10.19 5.12
CA GLY A 37 -3.90 9.38 6.06
C GLY A 37 -5.03 10.19 6.67
N ARG A 38 -5.92 9.53 7.40
CA ARG A 38 -7.11 10.16 8.01
C ARG A 38 -6.81 10.87 9.32
N THR A 39 -5.76 10.47 10.03
CA THR A 39 -5.42 10.97 11.37
C THR A 39 -4.33 12.02 11.27
N THR A 40 -4.73 13.29 11.30
CA THR A 40 -3.82 14.44 11.12
C THR A 40 -2.69 14.44 12.14
N VAL A 41 -2.99 14.24 13.43
CA VAL A 41 -1.97 14.24 14.50
C VAL A 41 -0.86 13.22 14.24
N ALA A 42 -1.22 11.95 14.04
CA ALA A 42 -0.25 10.89 13.78
C ALA A 42 0.54 11.11 12.48
N GLY A 43 -0.10 11.69 11.46
CA GLY A 43 0.56 12.01 10.20
C GLY A 43 1.58 13.13 10.32
N GLU A 44 1.24 14.21 11.00
CA GLU A 44 2.17 15.33 11.24
C GLU A 44 3.31 14.91 12.18
N GLU A 45 3.06 14.08 13.18
CA GLU A 45 4.11 13.50 14.03
C GLU A 45 5.11 12.67 13.21
N LEU A 46 4.61 11.80 12.30
CA LEU A 46 5.49 11.05 11.42
C LEU A 46 6.31 11.99 10.52
N ALA A 47 5.66 12.95 9.86
CA ALA A 47 6.36 13.89 8.99
C ALA A 47 7.41 14.71 9.76
N ALA A 48 7.10 15.15 10.99
CA ALA A 48 8.03 15.86 11.85
C ALA A 48 9.25 15.00 12.24
N ARG A 49 9.03 13.71 12.61
CA ARG A 49 10.13 12.78 12.90
C ARG A 49 11.05 12.58 11.69
N LEU A 50 10.47 12.45 10.50
CA LEU A 50 11.25 12.27 9.27
C LEU A 50 12.03 13.55 8.93
N ARG A 51 11.42 14.74 9.06
CA ARG A 51 12.11 16.03 8.88
C ARG A 51 13.25 16.23 9.87
N ALA A 52 13.07 15.83 11.13
CA ALA A 52 14.12 15.90 12.15
C ALA A 52 15.34 15.02 11.83
N ARG A 53 15.17 13.99 10.97
CA ARG A 53 16.25 13.12 10.45
C ARG A 53 16.78 13.60 9.09
N GLY A 54 16.40 14.80 8.64
CA GLY A 54 16.88 15.40 7.40
C GLY A 54 16.06 15.09 6.15
N ALA A 55 14.96 14.33 6.25
CA ALA A 55 14.11 14.05 5.10
C ALA A 55 13.21 15.25 4.76
N ARG A 56 12.83 15.37 3.48
CA ARG A 56 11.80 16.32 3.04
C ARG A 56 10.46 15.58 3.02
N ALA A 57 9.60 15.86 3.99
CA ALA A 57 8.31 15.19 4.17
C ALA A 57 7.18 16.17 4.44
N LYS A 58 6.05 16.00 3.73
CA LYS A 58 4.81 16.74 3.92
C LYS A 58 3.69 15.75 4.19
N PHE A 59 2.88 16.01 5.20
CA PHE A 59 1.65 15.26 5.43
C PHE A 59 0.46 16.02 4.87
N VAL A 60 -0.48 15.31 4.25
CA VAL A 60 -1.76 15.85 3.77
C VAL A 60 -2.87 14.93 4.22
N THR A 61 -3.74 15.42 5.09
CA THR A 61 -4.84 14.61 5.60
C THR A 61 -5.86 14.29 4.50
N GLY A 62 -6.52 13.15 4.59
CA GLY A 62 -7.61 12.81 3.68
C GLY A 62 -8.01 11.33 3.70
N ASP A 63 -9.09 11.03 3.00
CA ASP A 63 -9.68 9.72 2.85
C ASP A 63 -9.57 9.29 1.38
N VAL A 64 -8.99 8.12 1.10
CA VAL A 64 -8.82 7.57 -0.27
C VAL A 64 -10.15 7.36 -0.99
N SER A 65 -11.25 7.17 -0.24
CA SER A 65 -12.59 7.00 -0.83
C SER A 65 -13.19 8.30 -1.40
N LYS A 66 -12.52 9.45 -1.20
CA LYS A 66 -12.95 10.78 -1.64
C LYS A 66 -12.02 11.32 -2.72
N GLU A 67 -12.55 11.51 -3.93
CA GLU A 67 -11.76 11.92 -5.10
C GLU A 67 -11.08 13.27 -4.90
N GLU A 68 -11.76 14.23 -4.26
CA GLU A 68 -11.22 15.54 -3.96
C GLU A 68 -9.96 15.47 -3.05
N HIS A 69 -9.93 14.53 -2.10
CA HIS A 69 -8.76 14.31 -1.26
C HIS A 69 -7.60 13.71 -2.07
N VAL A 70 -7.87 12.69 -2.90
CA VAL A 70 -6.83 12.10 -3.76
C VAL A 70 -6.22 13.15 -4.69
N ARG A 71 -7.05 14.00 -5.32
CA ARG A 71 -6.57 15.12 -6.14
C ARG A 71 -5.68 16.08 -5.35
N SER A 72 -6.08 16.41 -4.12
CA SER A 72 -5.30 17.33 -3.28
C SER A 72 -3.89 16.81 -2.98
N TRP A 73 -3.70 15.51 -2.86
CA TRP A 73 -2.38 14.89 -2.64
C TRP A 73 -1.47 15.02 -3.85
N ILE A 74 -2.02 14.83 -5.06
CA ILE A 74 -1.28 15.04 -6.30
C ILE A 74 -0.90 16.52 -6.45
N VAL A 75 -1.84 17.43 -6.18
CA VAL A 75 -1.57 18.87 -6.17
C VAL A 75 -0.47 19.22 -5.16
N ALA A 76 -0.50 18.62 -3.98
CA ALA A 76 0.53 18.82 -2.97
C ALA A 76 1.92 18.31 -3.42
N ALA A 77 1.99 17.14 -4.08
CA ALA A 77 3.25 16.60 -4.61
C ALA A 77 3.83 17.52 -5.69
N LEU A 78 3.01 17.90 -6.66
CA LEU A 78 3.44 18.77 -7.77
C LEU A 78 3.77 20.20 -7.29
N GLY A 79 2.98 20.76 -6.36
CA GLY A 79 3.20 22.11 -5.83
C GLY A 79 4.41 22.23 -4.89
N GLU A 80 4.67 21.21 -4.06
CA GLU A 80 5.78 21.24 -3.10
C GLU A 80 7.11 20.80 -3.73
N PHE A 81 7.07 19.81 -4.62
CA PHE A 81 8.26 19.14 -5.12
C PHE A 81 8.41 19.17 -6.65
N GLY A 82 7.40 19.67 -7.39
CA GLY A 82 7.44 19.84 -8.84
C GLY A 82 7.15 18.57 -9.66
N GLN A 83 7.13 17.39 -9.05
CA GLN A 83 6.97 16.10 -9.74
C GLN A 83 6.35 15.04 -8.86
N LEU A 84 6.02 13.87 -9.44
CA LEU A 84 5.66 12.65 -8.73
C LEU A 84 6.29 11.46 -9.46
N ASP A 85 7.23 10.77 -8.83
CA ASP A 85 7.96 9.64 -9.45
C ASP A 85 7.41 8.28 -9.03
N VAL A 86 6.97 8.18 -7.77
CA VAL A 86 6.50 6.91 -7.19
C VAL A 86 5.21 7.13 -6.40
N ALA A 87 4.27 6.21 -6.54
CA ALA A 87 3.11 6.11 -5.66
C ALA A 87 3.05 4.74 -4.98
N VAL A 88 2.76 4.73 -3.67
CA VAL A 88 2.53 3.52 -2.89
C VAL A 88 1.11 3.56 -2.34
N ASN A 89 0.23 2.76 -2.95
CA ASN A 89 -1.17 2.65 -2.59
C ASN A 89 -1.34 1.61 -1.47
N ASN A 90 -1.03 2.03 -0.24
CA ASN A 90 -1.04 1.15 0.92
C ASN A 90 -2.33 1.25 1.76
N ALA A 91 -3.11 2.32 1.64
CA ALA A 91 -4.35 2.47 2.41
C ALA A 91 -5.33 1.31 2.17
N GLY A 92 -5.86 0.75 3.26
CA GLY A 92 -6.82 -0.35 3.20
C GLY A 92 -7.40 -0.68 4.56
N VAL A 93 -8.49 -1.45 4.54
CA VAL A 93 -9.18 -1.94 5.73
C VAL A 93 -9.56 -3.41 5.55
N GLU A 94 -9.61 -4.16 6.66
CA GLU A 94 -10.01 -5.55 6.70
C GLU A 94 -11.54 -5.75 6.67
N GLY A 95 -12.29 -4.75 7.12
CA GLY A 95 -13.73 -4.84 7.31
C GLY A 95 -14.13 -5.73 8.49
N ALA A 96 -15.42 -6.05 8.57
CA ALA A 96 -15.96 -6.98 9.56
C ALA A 96 -15.71 -8.43 9.09
N LEU A 97 -15.18 -9.25 10.01
CA LEU A 97 -14.96 -10.68 9.78
C LEU A 97 -16.20 -11.47 10.20
N GLY A 98 -16.43 -12.60 9.53
CA GLY A 98 -17.54 -13.51 9.80
C GLY A 98 -17.95 -14.31 8.57
N PRO A 99 -18.86 -15.29 8.72
CA PRO A 99 -19.38 -16.08 7.61
C PRO A 99 -19.98 -15.19 6.51
N LEU A 100 -19.89 -15.63 5.26
CA LEU A 100 -20.44 -14.89 4.11
C LEU A 100 -21.93 -14.58 4.26
N THR A 101 -22.69 -15.52 4.84
CA THR A 101 -24.14 -15.38 5.08
C THR A 101 -24.51 -14.30 6.09
N GLU A 102 -23.55 -13.83 6.89
CA GLU A 102 -23.72 -12.80 7.91
C GLU A 102 -23.13 -11.44 7.49
N GLN A 103 -22.49 -11.38 6.32
CA GLN A 103 -21.91 -10.14 5.82
C GLN A 103 -23.01 -9.14 5.47
N THR A 104 -22.80 -7.88 5.85
CA THR A 104 -23.74 -6.80 5.57
C THR A 104 -23.33 -6.02 4.31
N VAL A 105 -24.34 -5.40 3.66
CA VAL A 105 -24.09 -4.47 2.54
C VAL A 105 -23.21 -3.31 3.00
N ASP A 106 -23.43 -2.78 4.19
CA ASP A 106 -22.62 -1.67 4.73
C ASP A 106 -21.13 -2.05 4.86
N ASN A 107 -20.83 -3.27 5.34
CA ASN A 107 -19.44 -3.75 5.39
C ASN A 107 -18.85 -3.88 3.99
N PHE A 108 -19.60 -4.42 3.03
CA PHE A 108 -19.17 -4.52 1.63
C PHE A 108 -18.86 -3.14 1.05
N GLU A 109 -19.80 -2.20 1.15
CA GLU A 109 -19.66 -0.84 0.65
C GLU A 109 -18.45 -0.12 1.31
N HIS A 110 -18.28 -0.27 2.61
CA HIS A 110 -17.16 0.32 3.35
C HIS A 110 -15.80 -0.20 2.85
N VAL A 111 -15.64 -1.53 2.76
CA VAL A 111 -14.38 -2.15 2.32
C VAL A 111 -14.08 -1.82 0.86
N PHE A 112 -15.07 -1.92 -0.03
CA PHE A 112 -14.89 -1.61 -1.44
C PHE A 112 -14.66 -0.12 -1.69
N ALA A 113 -15.29 0.77 -0.92
CA ALA A 113 -15.04 2.20 -1.01
C ALA A 113 -13.56 2.54 -0.76
N ILE A 114 -12.93 1.88 0.21
CA ILE A 114 -11.53 2.16 0.60
C ILE A 114 -10.56 1.36 -0.27
N ASN A 115 -10.71 0.02 -0.30
CA ASN A 115 -9.71 -0.86 -0.91
C ASN A 115 -9.75 -0.86 -2.45
N VAL A 116 -10.92 -0.64 -3.06
CA VAL A 116 -11.12 -0.77 -4.51
C VAL A 116 -11.35 0.58 -5.16
N ARG A 117 -12.41 1.31 -4.77
CA ARG A 117 -12.69 2.65 -5.31
C ARG A 117 -11.54 3.61 -4.99
N GLY A 118 -11.02 3.57 -3.76
CA GLY A 118 -9.89 4.39 -3.36
C GLY A 118 -8.65 4.14 -4.22
N LEU A 119 -8.32 2.89 -4.49
CA LEU A 119 -7.22 2.53 -5.40
C LEU A 119 -7.50 3.02 -6.83
N MET A 120 -8.71 2.80 -7.35
CA MET A 120 -9.08 3.27 -8.69
C MET A 120 -8.94 4.80 -8.81
N LEU A 121 -9.38 5.56 -7.80
CA LEU A 121 -9.21 7.01 -7.76
C LEU A 121 -7.74 7.43 -7.68
N ALA A 122 -6.94 6.72 -6.87
CA ALA A 122 -5.51 6.94 -6.80
C ALA A 122 -4.85 6.75 -8.17
N LEU A 123 -5.02 5.59 -8.80
CA LEU A 123 -4.50 5.29 -10.15
C LEU A 123 -4.92 6.34 -11.18
N LYS A 124 -6.20 6.75 -11.17
CA LYS A 124 -6.74 7.78 -12.07
C LYS A 124 -5.95 9.10 -12.05
N HIS A 125 -5.48 9.51 -10.88
CA HIS A 125 -4.79 10.79 -10.70
C HIS A 125 -3.26 10.66 -10.64
N GLU A 126 -2.73 9.53 -10.19
CA GLU A 126 -1.29 9.26 -10.10
C GLU A 126 -0.68 9.01 -11.49
N ILE A 127 -1.34 8.20 -12.31
CA ILE A 127 -0.83 7.83 -13.64
C ILE A 127 -0.49 9.05 -14.50
N PRO A 128 -1.39 10.03 -14.69
CA PRO A 128 -1.06 11.21 -15.50
C PRO A 128 0.05 12.08 -14.91
N ALA A 129 0.20 12.08 -13.58
CA ALA A 129 1.24 12.85 -12.91
C ALA A 129 2.62 12.20 -13.08
N ILE A 130 2.71 10.86 -12.92
CA ILE A 130 3.94 10.07 -13.04
C ILE A 130 4.37 9.94 -14.51
N ALA A 131 3.44 9.82 -15.44
CA ALA A 131 3.74 9.63 -16.86
C ALA A 131 4.52 10.77 -17.50
N LYS A 132 4.61 11.94 -16.85
CA LYS A 132 5.38 13.09 -17.36
C LYS A 132 6.89 12.81 -17.41
N GLN A 133 7.41 11.99 -16.54
CA GLN A 133 8.82 11.62 -16.46
C GLN A 133 9.07 10.10 -16.40
N GLY A 134 7.99 9.30 -16.34
CA GLY A 134 8.07 7.88 -16.03
C GLY A 134 8.20 7.61 -14.55
N GLY A 135 7.99 6.36 -14.12
CA GLY A 135 8.10 5.99 -12.70
C GLY A 135 7.37 4.70 -12.34
N ALA A 136 7.00 4.56 -11.08
CA ALA A 136 6.42 3.32 -10.57
C ALA A 136 5.24 3.54 -9.62
N ILE A 137 4.25 2.64 -9.70
CA ILE A 137 3.15 2.53 -8.76
C ILE A 137 3.21 1.13 -8.12
N VAL A 138 3.18 1.08 -6.79
CA VAL A 138 3.15 -0.15 -6.01
C VAL A 138 1.87 -0.21 -5.19
N ASN A 139 1.00 -1.17 -5.51
CA ASN A 139 -0.28 -1.36 -4.84
C ASN A 139 -0.17 -2.42 -3.74
N LEU A 140 -0.76 -2.19 -2.57
CA LEU A 140 -0.81 -3.16 -1.49
C LEU A 140 -2.03 -4.07 -1.66
N SER A 141 -1.78 -5.27 -2.18
CA SER A 141 -2.72 -6.39 -2.18
C SER A 141 -2.62 -7.17 -0.86
N SER A 142 -2.72 -8.47 -0.94
CA SER A 142 -2.56 -9.44 0.15
C SER A 142 -2.41 -10.84 -0.48
N MET A 143 -1.86 -11.80 0.24
CA MET A 143 -1.90 -13.21 -0.16
C MET A 143 -3.34 -13.67 -0.48
N VAL A 144 -4.34 -13.13 0.24
CA VAL A 144 -5.76 -13.42 -0.02
C VAL A 144 -6.32 -12.70 -1.27
N GLY A 145 -5.50 -12.01 -2.02
CA GLY A 145 -5.82 -11.54 -3.37
C GLY A 145 -5.70 -12.62 -4.45
N ASP A 146 -5.09 -13.75 -4.13
CA ASP A 146 -4.90 -14.91 -5.03
C ASP A 146 -5.53 -16.19 -4.46
N ILE A 147 -5.76 -16.26 -3.13
CA ILE A 147 -6.39 -17.41 -2.47
C ILE A 147 -7.63 -16.97 -1.67
N GLY A 148 -8.47 -17.94 -1.28
CA GLY A 148 -9.60 -17.73 -0.38
C GLY A 148 -9.18 -17.73 1.10
N MET A 149 -10.00 -17.08 1.94
CA MET A 149 -9.89 -17.16 3.40
C MET A 149 -11.29 -17.16 4.01
N ALA A 150 -11.64 -18.23 4.72
CA ALA A 150 -12.91 -18.32 5.41
C ALA A 150 -13.05 -17.17 6.44
N GLY A 151 -14.24 -16.60 6.54
CA GLY A 151 -14.53 -15.51 7.46
C GLY A 151 -14.06 -14.11 7.00
N ALA A 152 -13.43 -13.98 5.83
CA ALA A 152 -12.92 -12.72 5.31
C ALA A 152 -13.37 -12.43 3.86
N SER A 153 -14.52 -12.92 3.46
CA SER A 153 -14.98 -12.96 2.06
C SER A 153 -14.98 -11.60 1.37
N VAL A 154 -15.44 -10.53 2.03
CA VAL A 154 -15.48 -9.17 1.48
C VAL A 154 -14.05 -8.62 1.28
N TYR A 155 -13.17 -8.86 2.26
CA TYR A 155 -11.76 -8.46 2.15
C TYR A 155 -11.05 -9.23 1.03
N VAL A 156 -11.23 -10.55 0.95
CA VAL A 156 -10.72 -11.41 -0.13
C VAL A 156 -11.13 -10.86 -1.49
N ALA A 157 -12.43 -10.62 -1.69
CA ALA A 157 -12.94 -10.07 -2.95
C ALA A 157 -12.31 -8.71 -3.29
N SER A 158 -12.14 -7.83 -2.29
CA SER A 158 -11.51 -6.52 -2.50
C SER A 158 -10.04 -6.65 -2.94
N LYS A 159 -9.28 -7.64 -2.41
CA LYS A 159 -7.87 -7.84 -2.77
C LYS A 159 -7.70 -8.51 -4.13
N HIS A 160 -8.62 -9.38 -4.55
CA HIS A 160 -8.71 -9.83 -5.94
C HIS A 160 -8.96 -8.67 -6.90
N ALA A 161 -9.83 -7.72 -6.54
CA ALA A 161 -10.07 -6.51 -7.34
C ALA A 161 -8.81 -5.63 -7.44
N VAL A 162 -8.02 -5.49 -6.37
CA VAL A 162 -6.71 -4.80 -6.39
C VAL A 162 -5.76 -5.43 -7.41
N ASN A 163 -5.67 -6.77 -7.44
CA ASN A 163 -4.85 -7.50 -8.41
C ASN A 163 -5.33 -7.27 -9.85
N GLY A 164 -6.64 -7.26 -10.07
CA GLY A 164 -7.24 -6.96 -11.38
C GLY A 164 -6.94 -5.54 -11.85
N LEU A 165 -7.15 -4.53 -11.00
CA LEU A 165 -6.83 -3.13 -11.30
C LEU A 165 -5.34 -2.92 -11.60
N THR A 166 -4.46 -3.60 -10.84
CA THR A 166 -3.02 -3.54 -11.05
C THR A 166 -2.63 -4.03 -12.45
N ARG A 167 -3.13 -5.20 -12.85
CA ARG A 167 -2.84 -5.80 -14.17
C ARG A 167 -3.38 -4.94 -15.32
N ALA A 168 -4.60 -4.43 -15.20
CA ALA A 168 -5.21 -3.56 -16.21
C ALA A 168 -4.41 -2.26 -16.36
N ALA A 169 -4.15 -1.55 -15.27
CA ALA A 169 -3.38 -0.32 -15.27
C ALA A 169 -1.97 -0.52 -15.85
N ALA A 170 -1.30 -1.63 -15.52
CA ALA A 170 0.03 -1.94 -16.04
C ALA A 170 0.05 -2.02 -17.58
N LEU A 171 -0.95 -2.67 -18.19
CA LEU A 171 -1.06 -2.79 -19.64
C LEU A 171 -1.34 -1.44 -20.30
N GLU A 172 -2.17 -0.60 -19.70
CA GLU A 172 -2.52 0.72 -20.20
C GLU A 172 -1.34 1.70 -20.15
N THR A 173 -0.44 1.55 -19.15
CA THR A 173 0.59 2.56 -18.84
C THR A 173 2.01 2.17 -19.25
N ALA A 174 2.26 0.93 -19.65
CA ALA A 174 3.60 0.43 -19.96
C ALA A 174 4.33 1.30 -20.99
N ARG A 175 3.63 1.72 -22.07
CA ARG A 175 4.19 2.59 -23.12
C ARG A 175 4.32 4.06 -22.70
N MET A 176 3.75 4.42 -21.55
CA MET A 176 3.88 5.76 -20.95
C MET A 176 5.08 5.82 -19.99
N GLY A 177 5.86 4.73 -19.86
CA GLY A 177 6.98 4.63 -18.94
C GLY A 177 6.55 4.51 -17.47
N VAL A 178 5.30 4.14 -17.19
CA VAL A 178 4.80 3.93 -15.82
C VAL A 178 4.63 2.44 -15.58
N ARG A 179 5.35 1.90 -14.60
CA ARG A 179 5.22 0.53 -14.14
C ARG A 179 4.19 0.45 -13.01
N VAL A 180 3.28 -0.50 -13.08
CA VAL A 180 2.27 -0.70 -12.03
C VAL A 180 2.34 -2.16 -11.57
N ASN A 181 2.65 -2.36 -10.30
CA ASN A 181 2.78 -3.69 -9.70
C ASN A 181 2.05 -3.76 -8.35
N ALA A 182 1.79 -4.95 -7.86
CA ALA A 182 1.27 -5.16 -6.52
C ALA A 182 2.19 -6.03 -5.67
N ILE A 183 2.17 -5.80 -4.36
CA ILE A 183 2.74 -6.69 -3.36
C ILE A 183 1.58 -7.39 -2.66
N ALA A 184 1.74 -8.70 -2.44
CA ALA A 184 0.78 -9.56 -1.75
C ALA A 184 1.40 -10.07 -0.42
N PRO A 185 1.33 -9.28 0.67
CA PRO A 185 1.86 -9.71 1.95
C PRO A 185 1.07 -10.87 2.55
N GLY A 186 1.78 -11.74 3.29
CA GLY A 186 1.18 -12.66 4.25
C GLY A 186 0.76 -11.95 5.55
N GLY A 187 0.83 -12.65 6.68
CA GLY A 187 0.61 -12.05 8.00
C GLY A 187 1.75 -11.09 8.37
N VAL A 188 1.42 -9.84 8.67
CA VAL A 188 2.38 -8.79 9.03
C VAL A 188 2.03 -8.20 10.39
N VAL A 189 3.01 -8.01 11.26
CA VAL A 189 2.83 -7.45 12.62
C VAL A 189 2.46 -5.97 12.52
N THR A 190 1.16 -5.68 12.45
CA THR A 190 0.60 -4.33 12.25
C THR A 190 -0.63 -4.12 13.13
N PRO A 191 -1.06 -2.85 13.35
CA PRO A 191 -2.34 -2.58 14.00
C PRO A 191 -3.55 -3.24 13.31
N MET A 192 -3.53 -3.38 11.97
CA MET A 192 -4.55 -4.12 11.22
C MET A 192 -4.58 -5.59 11.64
N PHE A 193 -3.43 -6.26 11.70
CA PHE A 193 -3.34 -7.66 12.09
C PHE A 193 -3.77 -7.88 13.55
N GLN A 194 -3.48 -6.93 14.44
CA GLN A 194 -3.96 -6.97 15.82
C GLN A 194 -5.50 -6.92 15.89
N ARG A 195 -6.15 -6.06 15.10
CA ARG A 195 -7.62 -6.03 15.01
C ARG A 195 -8.17 -7.29 14.35
N PHE A 196 -7.55 -7.76 13.27
CA PHE A 196 -7.94 -8.97 12.55
C PHE A 196 -7.96 -10.20 13.47
N THR A 197 -7.00 -10.31 14.39
CA THR A 197 -6.91 -11.40 15.36
C THR A 197 -7.59 -11.09 16.69
N ALA A 198 -8.23 -9.93 16.83
CA ALA A 198 -8.79 -9.42 18.08
C ALA A 198 -7.77 -9.49 19.26
N GLY A 199 -6.47 -9.37 18.98
CA GLY A 199 -5.39 -9.50 19.95
C GLY A 199 -5.16 -10.93 20.47
N ASN A 200 -5.82 -11.94 19.91
CA ASN A 200 -5.69 -13.35 20.34
C ASN A 200 -4.31 -13.90 19.96
N LYS A 201 -3.48 -14.17 20.98
CA LYS A 201 -2.11 -14.64 20.83
C LYS A 201 -2.01 -16.04 20.21
N GLU A 202 -2.95 -16.93 20.52
CA GLU A 202 -2.99 -18.28 19.96
C GLU A 202 -3.28 -18.23 18.46
N MET A 203 -4.25 -17.41 18.04
CA MET A 203 -4.53 -17.15 16.64
C MET A 203 -3.32 -16.53 15.93
N GLN A 204 -2.63 -15.58 16.54
CA GLN A 204 -1.39 -14.99 15.99
C GLN A 204 -0.27 -16.02 15.84
N ALA A 205 -0.09 -16.89 16.82
CA ALA A 205 0.86 -18.00 16.74
C ALA A 205 0.47 -19.01 15.64
N GLY A 206 -0.83 -19.32 15.51
CA GLY A 206 -1.36 -20.15 14.42
C GLY A 206 -1.03 -19.56 13.03
N PHE A 207 -1.22 -18.26 12.85
CA PHE A 207 -0.81 -17.57 11.62
C PHE A 207 0.72 -17.64 11.41
N ALA A 208 1.53 -17.42 12.44
CA ALA A 208 2.98 -17.52 12.31
C ALA A 208 3.43 -18.93 11.87
N ASN A 209 2.86 -19.97 12.47
CA ASN A 209 3.16 -21.36 12.15
C ASN A 209 2.67 -21.78 10.76
N ALA A 210 1.60 -21.16 10.24
CA ALA A 210 1.09 -21.41 8.90
C ALA A 210 2.00 -20.83 7.80
N HIS A 211 2.93 -19.94 8.14
CA HIS A 211 3.95 -19.48 7.20
C HIS A 211 5.15 -20.43 7.26
N PRO A 212 5.58 -21.04 6.14
CA PRO A 212 6.74 -21.95 6.11
C PRO A 212 8.02 -21.39 6.73
N VAL A 213 8.22 -20.06 6.67
CA VAL A 213 9.35 -19.39 7.35
C VAL A 213 9.21 -19.32 8.87
N GLY A 214 8.09 -19.79 9.45
CA GLY A 214 7.87 -19.93 10.90
C GLY A 214 7.64 -18.61 11.66
N ARG A 215 7.37 -17.51 10.98
CA ARG A 215 7.11 -16.20 11.59
C ARG A 215 6.18 -15.32 10.76
N LEU A 216 5.58 -14.35 11.41
CA LEU A 216 4.96 -13.22 10.72
C LEU A 216 6.04 -12.28 10.15
N ALA A 217 5.71 -11.57 9.09
CA ALA A 217 6.57 -10.53 8.57
C ALA A 217 6.56 -9.28 9.48
N SER A 218 7.67 -8.57 9.53
CA SER A 218 7.68 -7.20 10.04
C SER A 218 7.21 -6.22 8.93
N PRO A 219 6.72 -5.02 9.28
CA PRO A 219 6.44 -3.98 8.30
C PRO A 219 7.64 -3.64 7.40
N GLU A 220 8.87 -3.74 7.95
CA GLU A 220 10.13 -3.49 7.25
C GLU A 220 10.44 -4.58 6.21
N ASP A 221 10.02 -5.83 6.42
CA ASP A 221 10.14 -6.90 5.42
C ASP A 221 9.38 -6.50 4.14
N ILE A 222 8.17 -5.97 4.30
CA ILE A 222 7.33 -5.51 3.19
C ILE A 222 7.88 -4.21 2.57
N ALA A 223 8.29 -3.25 3.40
CA ALA A 223 8.83 -1.97 2.93
C ALA A 223 10.07 -2.16 2.02
N ARG A 224 10.98 -3.09 2.35
CA ARG A 224 12.14 -3.40 1.50
C ARG A 224 11.74 -3.87 0.12
N THR A 225 10.72 -4.72 0.00
CA THR A 225 10.22 -5.19 -1.29
C THR A 225 9.52 -4.06 -2.05
N ILE A 226 8.78 -3.17 -1.36
CA ILE A 226 8.18 -1.97 -1.97
C ILE A 226 9.26 -1.10 -2.61
N LEU A 227 10.36 -0.82 -1.89
CA LEU A 227 11.47 -0.04 -2.42
C LEU A 227 12.09 -0.68 -3.66
N PHE A 228 12.35 -2.00 -3.62
CA PHE A 228 12.86 -2.73 -4.79
C PHE A 228 11.92 -2.57 -5.98
N MET A 229 10.62 -2.81 -5.82
CA MET A 229 9.65 -2.73 -6.93
C MET A 229 9.47 -1.32 -7.47
N ALA A 230 9.68 -0.29 -6.64
CA ALA A 230 9.65 1.11 -7.04
C ALA A 230 10.93 1.56 -7.74
N SER A 231 12.05 0.86 -7.58
CA SER A 231 13.37 1.23 -8.11
C SER A 231 13.58 0.82 -9.57
N ASP A 232 14.66 1.31 -10.17
CA ASP A 232 15.09 0.94 -11.51
C ASP A 232 15.59 -0.51 -11.61
N ASP A 233 15.96 -1.15 -10.48
CA ASP A 233 16.29 -2.58 -10.43
C ASP A 233 15.10 -3.47 -10.84
N ALA A 234 13.86 -2.95 -10.73
CA ALA A 234 12.63 -3.59 -11.18
C ALA A 234 12.12 -3.06 -12.54
N SER A 235 12.99 -2.48 -13.37
CA SER A 235 12.61 -1.78 -14.62
C SER A 235 11.84 -2.64 -15.63
N PHE A 236 12.00 -3.97 -15.60
CA PHE A 236 11.27 -4.89 -16.48
C PHE A 236 10.05 -5.55 -15.81
N MET A 237 9.66 -5.08 -14.62
CA MET A 237 8.49 -5.59 -13.88
C MET A 237 7.32 -4.64 -14.01
N THR A 238 6.24 -5.07 -14.67
CA THR A 238 4.94 -4.40 -14.66
C THR A 238 3.81 -5.42 -14.73
N GLY A 239 2.67 -5.18 -14.07
CA GLY A 239 1.54 -6.10 -13.96
C GLY A 239 1.75 -7.28 -13.01
N SER A 240 2.87 -7.34 -12.32
CA SER A 240 3.20 -8.42 -11.39
C SER A 240 2.47 -8.25 -10.07
N VAL A 241 2.03 -9.37 -9.49
CA VAL A 241 1.60 -9.49 -8.09
C VAL A 241 2.65 -10.34 -7.39
N VAL A 242 3.44 -9.73 -6.51
CA VAL A 242 4.59 -10.38 -5.87
C VAL A 242 4.21 -10.82 -4.46
N ALA A 243 4.17 -12.11 -4.23
CA ALA A 243 3.95 -12.68 -2.90
C ALA A 243 5.14 -12.37 -1.98
N VAL A 244 4.85 -11.80 -0.81
CA VAL A 244 5.80 -11.54 0.28
C VAL A 244 5.20 -12.15 1.55
N ASP A 245 5.02 -13.44 1.53
CA ASP A 245 4.14 -14.19 2.44
C ASP A 245 4.84 -15.35 3.16
N GLY A 246 6.18 -15.38 3.13
CA GLY A 246 6.96 -16.42 3.80
C GLY A 246 6.65 -17.84 3.31
N GLY A 247 6.20 -17.99 2.06
CA GLY A 247 5.85 -19.27 1.45
C GLY A 247 4.42 -19.73 1.71
N TYR A 248 3.56 -18.90 2.30
CA TYR A 248 2.18 -19.28 2.65
C TYR A 248 1.39 -19.78 1.44
N THR A 249 1.49 -19.13 0.29
CA THR A 249 0.75 -19.49 -0.93
C THR A 249 1.46 -20.50 -1.83
N ALA A 250 2.66 -20.96 -1.46
CA ALA A 250 3.46 -21.92 -2.22
C ALA A 250 3.19 -23.39 -1.82
N GLN A 251 2.32 -23.63 -0.84
CA GLN A 251 2.00 -24.96 -0.31
C GLN A 251 0.62 -25.44 -0.73
#